data_b4c1b453ec5858f4ff055d40a13eed31
#
_entry.id   b4c1b453ec5858f4ff055d40a13eed31
#
_cell.length_a   1.000
_cell.length_b   1.000
_cell.length_c   1.000
_cell.angle_alpha   90.00
_cell.angle_beta   90.00
_cell.angle_gamma   90.00
#
_symmetry.space_group_name_H-M   'P 1'
#
loop_
_entity.id
_entity.type
_entity.pdbx_description
1 polymer ?
#
loop_
_entity_poly.entity_id
_entity_poly.type
_entity_poly.pdbx_seq_one_letter_code
_entity_poly.pdbx_strand_id
1 'polypeptide(L)'
;MFVPGIASEWGLSDDGLTWTFTIRKGVKFQDGKDLTAEDVLWSLQHIFGPQAKDYGTSITRLLTPILDRIEQTGPDRVSVAFKVPAPDFPSEVSEAVGDWIVILPKRATLHDEQEEAAYDQNPIGAGPLRLTRHVPAEVMEFERFDDFYYQPKNGFPTDKRVNFQSFELFLVPEEATRVAALRSGEADIAPVSLATKEQVEAGGGRVVFGQEGVYFWVKLLGCWKTQQPCQDKRVRQALNYAIDKETMRDRLYGGPDVMQVKGWGGATPSTLGYSPELDPFPFDSDKARQLLADAGYPGGKGFGKLVINTWVSASLPLMPESAQLAADDWRRELGLDVEVKVGDEAALKEAYTLTEDLYGQILWRDNETRIDAARLLRSSYTDPDVKTTVHNDPELFDLTNKTLTVYDPVEREKVLNSTYLRLRDEAYDIDIGYVNIPWGVGPRIQTWEPYPLAFYPSALHTITLK
;
A
#
# COMPACT_ATOMS: atom_id res chain seq x y z
N MET A 1 10.85 9.45 -10.50
CA MET A 1 11.77 10.57 -10.13
C MET A 1 11.04 11.47 -9.16
N PHE A 2 11.65 11.78 -8.00
CA PHE A 2 11.06 12.73 -7.04
C PHE A 2 11.15 14.15 -7.58
N VAL A 3 10.13 14.93 -7.32
CA VAL A 3 10.06 16.35 -7.68
C VAL A 3 10.00 17.22 -6.42
N PRO A 4 10.57 18.43 -6.45
CA PRO A 4 10.54 19.32 -5.30
C PRO A 4 9.12 19.65 -4.85
N GLY A 5 8.89 19.58 -3.54
CA GLY A 5 7.67 19.98 -2.87
C GLY A 5 7.95 21.01 -1.79
N ILE A 6 7.59 20.71 -0.52
CA ILE A 6 7.98 21.49 0.67
C ILE A 6 9.50 21.50 0.80
N ALA A 7 10.18 20.37 0.59
CA ALA A 7 11.61 20.38 0.35
C ALA A 7 11.88 20.85 -1.09
N SER A 8 12.65 21.93 -1.25
CA SER A 8 13.06 22.43 -2.56
C SER A 8 14.25 21.66 -3.12
N GLU A 9 15.09 21.13 -2.25
CA GLU A 9 16.30 20.35 -2.55
C GLU A 9 16.52 19.34 -1.43
N TRP A 10 17.19 18.25 -1.75
CA TRP A 10 17.66 17.27 -0.78
C TRP A 10 18.97 16.65 -1.24
N GLY A 11 19.75 16.17 -0.30
CA GLY A 11 21.02 15.54 -0.55
C GLY A 11 21.38 14.53 0.52
N LEU A 12 22.25 13.61 0.16
CA LEU A 12 22.79 12.58 1.05
C LEU A 12 24.26 12.91 1.36
N SER A 13 24.67 12.71 2.59
CA SER A 13 26.07 12.84 2.99
C SER A 13 26.97 11.76 2.33
N ASP A 14 28.28 12.04 2.25
CA ASP A 14 29.24 11.13 1.60
C ASP A 14 29.32 9.74 2.27
N ASP A 15 29.03 9.65 3.57
CA ASP A 15 28.96 8.40 4.31
C ASP A 15 27.65 7.62 4.10
N GLY A 16 26.70 8.21 3.36
CA GLY A 16 25.41 7.58 3.10
C GLY A 16 24.46 7.51 4.30
N LEU A 17 24.70 8.22 5.40
CA LEU A 17 23.91 8.08 6.61
C LEU A 17 23.00 9.27 6.92
N THR A 18 23.21 10.44 6.30
CA THR A 18 22.47 11.65 6.64
C THR A 18 21.80 12.24 5.39
N TRP A 19 20.47 12.29 5.41
CA TRP A 19 19.67 13.07 4.45
C TRP A 19 19.51 14.49 4.95
N THR A 20 19.74 15.47 4.09
CA THR A 20 19.51 16.90 4.37
C THR A 20 18.51 17.47 3.38
N PHE A 21 17.48 18.13 3.91
CA PHE A 21 16.39 18.74 3.14
C PHE A 21 16.46 20.28 3.31
N THR A 22 16.44 20.99 2.19
CA THR A 22 16.28 22.45 2.19
C THR A 22 14.79 22.78 2.09
N ILE A 23 14.25 23.44 3.10
CA ILE A 23 12.83 23.75 3.22
C ILE A 23 12.51 25.01 2.42
N ARG A 24 11.49 24.94 1.58
CA ARG A 24 11.04 26.01 0.71
C ARG A 24 10.50 27.18 1.53
N LYS A 25 10.96 28.39 1.21
CA LYS A 25 10.44 29.64 1.79
C LYS A 25 9.11 30.04 1.17
N GLY A 26 8.26 30.71 1.95
CA GLY A 26 6.98 31.23 1.48
C GLY A 26 5.85 30.20 1.35
N VAL A 27 6.08 28.96 1.80
CA VAL A 27 4.99 28.01 2.00
C VAL A 27 4.16 28.44 3.19
N LYS A 28 2.83 28.45 3.03
CA LYS A 28 1.92 28.84 4.11
C LYS A 28 1.08 27.67 4.56
N PHE A 29 0.83 27.62 5.85
CA PHE A 29 -0.27 26.86 6.41
C PHE A 29 -1.62 27.53 6.08
N GLN A 30 -2.70 26.76 6.20
CA GLN A 30 -4.07 27.22 5.91
C GLN A 30 -4.58 28.32 6.84
N ASP A 31 -3.91 28.58 7.96
CA ASP A 31 -4.16 29.75 8.84
C ASP A 31 -3.37 31.00 8.43
N GLY A 32 -2.66 30.95 7.30
CA GLY A 32 -1.88 32.05 6.72
C GLY A 32 -0.48 32.24 7.30
N LYS A 33 -0.07 31.47 8.31
CA LYS A 33 1.29 31.55 8.88
C LYS A 33 2.27 30.77 7.99
N ASP A 34 3.54 31.20 8.02
CA ASP A 34 4.59 30.54 7.26
C ASP A 34 4.91 29.16 7.84
N LEU A 35 5.12 28.19 6.94
CA LEU A 35 5.73 26.89 7.23
C LEU A 35 7.24 27.09 7.27
N THR A 36 7.87 26.63 8.32
CA THR A 36 9.30 26.80 8.59
C THR A 36 10.03 25.46 8.75
N ALA A 37 11.36 25.50 8.76
CA ALA A 37 12.18 24.33 9.08
C ALA A 37 11.92 23.80 10.50
N GLU A 38 11.47 24.64 11.44
CA GLU A 38 11.09 24.18 12.78
C GLU A 38 9.82 23.34 12.78
N ASP A 39 8.84 23.65 11.91
CA ASP A 39 7.62 22.86 11.76
C ASP A 39 7.94 21.49 11.15
N VAL A 40 8.83 21.44 10.15
CA VAL A 40 9.30 20.18 9.55
C VAL A 40 10.08 19.36 10.56
N LEU A 41 11.02 19.97 11.30
CA LEU A 41 11.76 19.29 12.36
C LEU A 41 10.82 18.67 13.38
N TRP A 42 9.88 19.47 13.89
CA TRP A 42 8.92 19.01 14.89
C TRP A 42 8.06 17.85 14.37
N SER A 43 7.53 17.97 13.14
CA SER A 43 6.71 16.92 12.53
C SER A 43 7.46 15.61 12.35
N LEU A 44 8.71 15.67 11.88
CA LEU A 44 9.54 14.47 11.72
C LEU A 44 9.92 13.85 13.08
N GLN A 45 10.19 14.68 14.09
CA GLN A 45 10.46 14.20 15.46
C GLN A 45 9.21 13.59 16.10
N HIS A 46 8.03 14.15 15.83
CA HIS A 46 6.75 13.61 16.29
C HIS A 46 6.44 12.24 15.67
N ILE A 47 6.71 12.06 14.36
CA ILE A 47 6.45 10.80 13.65
C ILE A 47 7.52 9.75 13.91
N PHE A 48 8.81 10.11 13.96
CA PHE A 48 9.93 9.16 14.03
C PHE A 48 10.72 9.21 15.33
N GLY A 49 10.47 10.17 16.20
CA GLY A 49 11.17 10.30 17.48
C GLY A 49 10.85 9.17 18.47
N PRO A 50 11.49 9.16 19.63
CA PRO A 50 11.29 8.09 20.62
C PRO A 50 9.85 7.93 21.13
N GLN A 51 9.03 8.97 21.01
CA GLN A 51 7.61 8.97 21.40
C GLN A 51 6.68 8.41 20.29
N ALA A 52 7.18 8.32 19.07
CA ALA A 52 6.41 7.90 17.90
C ALA A 52 5.94 6.43 17.94
N LYS A 53 6.48 5.60 18.82
CA LYS A 53 6.04 4.21 19.02
C LYS A 53 4.56 4.10 19.39
N ASP A 54 3.97 5.15 19.93
CA ASP A 54 2.57 5.20 20.34
C ASP A 54 1.64 5.42 19.12
N TYR A 55 2.15 5.93 18.01
CA TYR A 55 1.41 6.14 16.75
C TYR A 55 1.32 4.90 15.86
N GLY A 56 2.10 3.86 16.12
CA GLY A 56 1.94 2.50 15.59
C GLY A 56 1.97 2.32 14.06
N THR A 57 2.37 3.33 13.26
CA THR A 57 2.44 3.18 11.81
C THR A 57 3.54 2.20 11.40
N SER A 58 3.33 1.50 10.29
CA SER A 58 4.33 0.55 9.79
C SER A 58 5.69 1.21 9.52
N ILE A 59 5.69 2.45 9.02
CA ILE A 59 6.88 3.24 8.72
C ILE A 59 7.62 3.66 9.98
N THR A 60 6.91 4.15 11.00
CA THR A 60 7.50 4.49 12.29
C THR A 60 8.22 3.29 12.89
N ARG A 61 7.57 2.12 12.93
CA ARG A 61 8.16 0.89 13.45
C ARG A 61 9.43 0.47 12.71
N LEU A 62 9.51 0.72 11.41
CA LEU A 62 10.66 0.32 10.58
C LEU A 62 11.81 1.33 10.62
N LEU A 63 11.53 2.62 10.75
CA LEU A 63 12.54 3.67 10.68
C LEU A 63 13.06 4.12 12.05
N THR A 64 12.20 4.19 13.07
CA THR A 64 12.60 4.63 14.42
C THR A 64 13.77 3.82 15.00
N PRO A 65 13.84 2.49 14.87
CA PRO A 65 14.99 1.72 15.43
C PRO A 65 16.34 2.07 14.80
N ILE A 66 16.34 2.47 13.53
CA ILE A 66 17.56 2.82 12.79
C ILE A 66 17.85 4.33 12.79
N LEU A 67 16.92 5.14 13.28
CA LEU A 67 17.10 6.58 13.41
C LEU A 67 18.20 6.87 14.45
N ASP A 68 19.12 7.79 14.12
CA ASP A 68 20.10 8.34 15.05
C ASP A 68 19.58 9.66 15.61
N ARG A 69 19.36 10.66 14.75
CA ARG A 69 18.84 11.96 15.15
C ARG A 69 18.14 12.70 14.00
N ILE A 70 17.30 13.65 14.38
CA ILE A 70 16.70 14.64 13.50
C ILE A 70 17.02 16.01 14.07
N GLU A 71 17.62 16.88 13.27
CA GLU A 71 18.10 18.19 13.73
C GLU A 71 17.95 19.26 12.66
N GLN A 72 17.80 20.51 13.10
CA GLN A 72 17.87 21.67 12.22
C GLN A 72 19.34 22.09 12.07
N THR A 73 19.87 22.02 10.85
CA THR A 73 21.27 22.32 10.55
C THR A 73 21.48 23.68 9.89
N GLY A 74 20.41 24.46 9.74
CA GLY A 74 20.42 25.82 9.18
C GLY A 74 19.07 26.51 9.30
N PRO A 75 18.95 27.78 8.90
CA PRO A 75 17.70 28.53 8.99
C PRO A 75 16.54 27.86 8.23
N ASP A 76 16.87 27.15 7.16
CA ASP A 76 15.94 26.50 6.25
C ASP A 76 16.33 25.03 5.96
N ARG A 77 17.14 24.39 6.82
CA ARG A 77 17.64 23.02 6.61
C ARG A 77 17.32 22.11 7.77
N VAL A 78 16.80 20.94 7.44
CA VAL A 78 16.56 19.83 8.38
C VAL A 78 17.33 18.62 7.91
N SER A 79 18.06 17.98 8.82
CA SER A 79 18.82 16.75 8.56
C SER A 79 18.26 15.60 9.38
N VAL A 80 18.20 14.42 8.74
CA VAL A 80 17.79 13.15 9.32
C VAL A 80 18.94 12.18 9.20
N ALA A 81 19.56 11.83 10.32
CA ALA A 81 20.69 10.91 10.39
C ALA A 81 20.21 9.53 10.85
N PHE A 82 20.77 8.50 10.24
CA PHE A 82 20.49 7.10 10.53
C PHE A 82 21.76 6.37 11.00
N LYS A 83 21.58 5.33 11.81
CA LYS A 83 22.67 4.43 12.27
C LYS A 83 23.16 3.49 11.17
N VAL A 84 22.33 3.25 10.16
CA VAL A 84 22.58 2.41 8.98
C VAL A 84 22.03 3.11 7.74
N PRO A 85 22.47 2.76 6.53
CA PRO A 85 21.93 3.34 5.30
C PRO A 85 20.41 3.27 5.20
N ALA A 86 19.78 4.34 4.69
CA ALA A 86 18.33 4.43 4.45
C ALA A 86 18.05 5.09 3.07
N PRO A 87 18.38 4.41 1.94
CA PRO A 87 18.23 4.95 0.59
C PRO A 87 16.77 5.15 0.19
N ASP A 88 15.84 4.46 0.82
CA ASP A 88 14.40 4.55 0.62
C ASP A 88 13.75 5.74 1.37
N PHE A 89 14.46 6.40 2.27
CA PHE A 89 13.88 7.47 3.09
C PHE A 89 13.21 8.60 2.29
N PRO A 90 13.76 9.11 1.16
CA PRO A 90 13.05 10.10 0.33
C PRO A 90 11.72 9.58 -0.23
N SER A 91 11.61 8.28 -0.51
CA SER A 91 10.34 7.67 -0.90
C SER A 91 9.33 7.73 0.22
N GLU A 92 9.76 7.38 1.43
CA GLU A 92 8.90 7.31 2.61
C GLU A 92 8.37 8.69 3.06
N VAL A 93 9.09 9.79 2.75
CA VAL A 93 8.65 11.16 3.04
C VAL A 93 8.03 11.87 1.84
N SER A 94 7.73 11.14 0.77
CA SER A 94 7.12 11.68 -0.44
C SER A 94 5.60 11.43 -0.49
N GLU A 95 4.90 12.25 -1.26
CA GLU A 95 3.47 12.08 -1.56
C GLU A 95 3.16 10.70 -2.20
N ALA A 96 4.18 10.04 -2.76
CA ALA A 96 4.02 8.79 -3.49
C ALA A 96 3.77 7.55 -2.61
N VAL A 97 4.09 7.62 -1.32
CA VAL A 97 3.88 6.51 -0.36
C VAL A 97 2.60 6.73 0.45
N GLY A 98 1.86 7.78 0.12
CA GLY A 98 0.62 8.11 0.78
C GLY A 98 0.79 9.00 2.01
N ASP A 99 -0.28 9.15 2.74
CA ASP A 99 -0.57 10.20 3.69
C ASP A 99 0.05 10.01 5.08
N TRP A 100 1.07 9.15 5.20
CA TRP A 100 1.63 8.77 6.49
C TRP A 100 2.52 9.85 7.13
N ILE A 101 3.07 10.76 6.29
CA ILE A 101 3.96 11.81 6.77
C ILE A 101 3.40 13.17 6.36
N VAL A 102 2.76 13.83 7.29
CA VAL A 102 2.22 15.17 7.13
C VAL A 102 3.06 16.18 7.90
N ILE A 103 3.24 17.36 7.33
CA ILE A 103 3.89 18.47 8.03
C ILE A 103 2.83 19.27 8.76
N LEU A 104 2.91 19.22 10.08
CA LEU A 104 2.03 19.92 10.99
C LEU A 104 2.70 21.19 11.53
N PRO A 105 1.95 22.24 11.90
CA PRO A 105 2.53 23.39 12.54
C PRO A 105 3.01 23.02 13.95
N LYS A 106 4.27 23.34 14.29
CA LYS A 106 4.86 23.12 15.63
C LYS A 106 4.02 23.67 16.78
N ARG A 107 3.21 24.69 16.50
CA ARG A 107 2.25 25.28 17.46
C ARG A 107 1.00 24.44 17.68
N ALA A 108 0.76 23.42 16.87
CA ALA A 108 -0.24 22.42 17.18
C ALA A 108 0.33 21.58 18.34
N THR A 109 -0.13 21.83 19.54
CA THR A 109 0.26 21.05 20.70
C THR A 109 -0.47 19.70 20.63
N LEU A 110 0.28 18.61 20.58
CA LEU A 110 -0.21 17.24 20.50
C LEU A 110 0.50 16.42 21.57
N HIS A 111 0.25 16.78 22.84
CA HIS A 111 0.94 16.19 23.97
C HIS A 111 0.12 15.10 24.67
N ASP A 112 -1.20 15.10 24.44
CA ASP A 112 -2.11 14.10 24.98
C ASP A 112 -3.33 13.88 24.06
N GLU A 113 -4.10 12.84 24.33
CA GLU A 113 -5.29 12.45 23.55
C GLU A 113 -6.35 13.55 23.43
N GLN A 114 -6.45 14.45 24.43
CA GLN A 114 -7.41 15.54 24.41
C GLN A 114 -6.98 16.65 23.44
N GLU A 115 -5.68 16.98 23.39
CA GLU A 115 -5.12 17.94 22.44
C GLU A 115 -5.18 17.40 21.02
N GLU A 116 -4.88 16.11 20.82
CA GLU A 116 -5.02 15.41 19.53
C GLU A 116 -6.47 15.44 19.04
N ALA A 117 -7.43 15.04 19.87
CA ALA A 117 -8.85 15.08 19.54
C ALA A 117 -9.36 16.49 19.22
N ALA A 118 -8.85 17.52 19.90
CA ALA A 118 -9.18 18.90 19.62
C ALA A 118 -8.59 19.36 18.28
N TYR A 119 -7.38 18.91 17.95
CA TYR A 119 -6.73 19.21 16.67
C TYR A 119 -7.48 18.51 15.50
N ASP A 120 -7.92 17.27 15.67
CA ASP A 120 -8.66 16.50 14.67
C ASP A 120 -10.01 17.16 14.28
N GLN A 121 -10.57 17.96 15.16
CA GLN A 121 -11.77 18.75 14.84
C GLN A 121 -11.48 19.95 13.93
N ASN A 122 -10.27 20.52 13.99
CA ASN A 122 -9.86 21.70 13.23
C ASN A 122 -8.38 21.59 12.80
N PRO A 123 -8.00 20.60 12.02
CA PRO A 123 -6.62 20.41 11.61
C PRO A 123 -6.14 21.56 10.72
N ILE A 124 -4.88 21.94 10.89
CA ILE A 124 -4.23 22.96 10.08
C ILE A 124 -3.11 22.29 9.29
N GLY A 125 -3.24 22.24 7.98
CA GLY A 125 -2.25 21.71 7.06
C GLY A 125 -1.70 22.76 6.10
N ALA A 126 -0.86 22.34 5.18
CA ALA A 126 -0.35 23.13 4.06
C ALA A 126 -0.83 22.58 2.70
N GLY A 127 -1.84 21.71 2.69
CA GLY A 127 -2.45 21.12 1.50
C GLY A 127 -3.39 22.07 0.75
N PRO A 128 -3.90 21.62 -0.42
CA PRO A 128 -4.74 22.46 -1.29
C PRO A 128 -6.19 22.65 -0.80
N LEU A 129 -6.62 21.88 0.20
CA LEU A 129 -7.95 21.90 0.79
C LEU A 129 -7.88 22.15 2.28
N ARG A 130 -8.70 23.09 2.79
CA ARG A 130 -8.84 23.41 4.20
C ARG A 130 -10.14 22.84 4.74
N LEU A 131 -10.08 22.09 5.84
CA LEU A 131 -11.26 21.59 6.53
C LEU A 131 -12.07 22.77 7.11
N THR A 132 -13.38 22.76 6.88
CA THR A 132 -14.31 23.76 7.39
C THR A 132 -15.34 23.19 8.36
N ARG A 133 -15.63 21.89 8.23
CA ARG A 133 -16.54 21.17 9.11
C ARG A 133 -16.19 19.69 9.16
N HIS A 134 -16.27 19.11 10.35
CA HIS A 134 -16.11 17.66 10.58
C HIS A 134 -17.22 17.17 11.49
N VAL A 135 -18.03 16.26 10.97
CA VAL A 135 -19.00 15.47 11.76
C VAL A 135 -18.54 14.03 11.70
N PRO A 136 -18.01 13.48 12.82
CA PRO A 136 -17.48 12.12 12.85
C PRO A 136 -18.47 11.09 12.32
N ALA A 137 -18.00 10.16 11.49
CA ALA A 137 -18.78 9.11 10.83
C ALA A 137 -19.91 9.60 9.89
N GLU A 138 -19.94 10.88 9.53
CA GLU A 138 -20.96 11.45 8.63
C GLU A 138 -20.34 12.21 7.46
N VAL A 139 -19.68 13.36 7.73
CA VAL A 139 -19.20 14.25 6.68
C VAL A 139 -17.97 15.03 7.10
N MET A 140 -17.07 15.26 6.14
CA MET A 140 -16.03 16.28 6.19
C MET A 140 -16.23 17.27 5.04
N GLU A 141 -16.25 18.56 5.36
CA GLU A 141 -16.40 19.64 4.38
C GLU A 141 -15.10 20.43 4.28
N PHE A 142 -14.72 20.74 3.06
CA PHE A 142 -13.47 21.45 2.78
C PHE A 142 -13.73 22.58 1.80
N GLU A 143 -12.89 23.61 1.89
CA GLU A 143 -12.80 24.66 0.89
C GLU A 143 -11.39 24.71 0.27
N ARG A 144 -11.32 25.23 -0.95
CA ARG A 144 -10.04 25.42 -1.64
C ARG A 144 -9.17 26.43 -0.92
N PHE A 145 -7.91 26.05 -0.71
CA PHE A 145 -6.89 26.96 -0.19
C PHE A 145 -6.16 27.67 -1.34
N ASP A 146 -6.55 28.89 -1.68
CA ASP A 146 -6.02 29.63 -2.82
C ASP A 146 -4.52 29.96 -2.72
N ASP A 147 -3.98 30.09 -1.48
CA ASP A 147 -2.56 30.32 -1.21
C ASP A 147 -1.74 29.02 -1.16
N PHE A 148 -2.31 27.88 -1.59
CA PHE A 148 -1.55 26.64 -1.72
C PHE A 148 -0.28 26.86 -2.53
N TYR A 149 0.84 26.38 -2.01
CA TYR A 149 2.17 26.76 -2.50
C TYR A 149 2.52 26.22 -3.89
N TYR A 150 1.97 25.06 -4.32
CA TYR A 150 2.33 24.40 -5.57
C TYR A 150 1.63 25.04 -6.76
N GLN A 151 2.14 26.20 -7.17
CA GLN A 151 1.61 27.03 -8.25
C GLN A 151 2.74 27.61 -9.10
N PRO A 152 2.51 27.90 -10.41
CA PRO A 152 3.52 28.49 -11.29
C PRO A 152 4.07 29.82 -10.78
N LYS A 153 3.25 30.64 -10.11
CA LYS A 153 3.71 31.90 -9.48
C LYS A 153 4.82 31.70 -8.43
N ASN A 154 4.93 30.50 -7.87
CA ASN A 154 5.92 30.12 -6.86
C ASN A 154 7.07 29.26 -7.46
N GLY A 155 7.18 29.20 -8.80
CA GLY A 155 8.27 28.52 -9.51
C GLY A 155 8.01 27.03 -9.78
N PHE A 156 6.78 26.55 -9.65
CA PHE A 156 6.43 25.18 -10.02
C PHE A 156 6.00 25.08 -11.49
N PRO A 157 6.22 23.91 -12.15
CA PRO A 157 5.90 23.73 -13.56
C PRO A 157 4.38 23.67 -13.82
N THR A 158 3.59 23.29 -12.83
CA THR A 158 2.14 23.12 -12.93
C THR A 158 1.45 23.72 -11.71
N ASP A 159 0.13 23.88 -11.81
CA ASP A 159 -0.74 24.24 -10.70
C ASP A 159 -1.39 22.96 -10.14
N LYS A 160 -1.14 22.68 -8.86
CA LYS A 160 -1.78 21.56 -8.16
C LYS A 160 -2.91 22.00 -7.22
N ARG A 161 -3.38 23.24 -7.33
CA ARG A 161 -4.63 23.61 -6.67
C ARG A 161 -5.79 22.88 -7.31
N VAL A 162 -6.79 22.56 -6.52
CA VAL A 162 -8.04 21.99 -7.05
C VAL A 162 -8.82 23.03 -7.88
N ASN A 163 -9.57 22.58 -8.89
CA ASN A 163 -10.32 23.44 -9.82
C ASN A 163 -11.77 23.74 -9.35
N PHE A 164 -12.13 23.35 -8.14
CA PHE A 164 -13.43 23.59 -7.51
C PHE A 164 -13.26 24.40 -6.21
N GLN A 165 -14.34 25.01 -5.70
CA GLN A 165 -14.31 25.87 -4.52
C GLN A 165 -14.49 25.10 -3.21
N SER A 166 -15.33 24.04 -3.26
CA SER A 166 -15.65 23.22 -2.07
C SER A 166 -15.58 21.74 -2.43
N PHE A 167 -15.31 20.95 -1.42
CA PHE A 167 -15.28 19.50 -1.48
C PHE A 167 -15.93 18.93 -0.21
N GLU A 168 -16.83 17.99 -0.39
CA GLU A 168 -17.52 17.31 0.68
C GLU A 168 -17.25 15.81 0.57
N LEU A 169 -16.84 15.19 1.67
CA LEU A 169 -16.58 13.75 1.78
C LEU A 169 -17.61 13.14 2.74
N PHE A 170 -18.51 12.33 2.20
CA PHE A 170 -19.54 11.62 2.97
C PHE A 170 -19.13 10.17 3.22
N LEU A 171 -19.35 9.68 4.43
CA LEU A 171 -19.22 8.28 4.75
C LEU A 171 -20.53 7.55 4.43
N VAL A 172 -20.56 6.83 3.30
CA VAL A 172 -21.73 6.08 2.84
C VAL A 172 -21.34 4.61 2.64
N PRO A 173 -21.58 3.73 3.61
CA PRO A 173 -21.17 2.32 3.54
C PRO A 173 -21.81 1.54 2.38
N GLU A 174 -23.11 1.78 2.13
CA GLU A 174 -23.89 1.00 1.19
C GLU A 174 -23.66 1.42 -0.28
N GLU A 175 -23.18 0.49 -1.10
CA GLU A 175 -22.88 0.76 -2.52
C GLU A 175 -24.12 1.22 -3.32
N ALA A 176 -25.27 0.62 -3.08
CA ALA A 176 -26.51 1.01 -3.76
C ALA A 176 -26.86 2.49 -3.51
N THR A 177 -26.61 2.99 -2.30
CA THR A 177 -26.81 4.40 -1.95
C THR A 177 -25.81 5.29 -2.67
N ARG A 178 -24.52 4.89 -2.71
CA ARG A 178 -23.49 5.63 -3.46
C ARG A 178 -23.81 5.74 -4.95
N VAL A 179 -24.25 4.63 -5.57
CA VAL A 179 -24.67 4.61 -6.97
C VAL A 179 -25.89 5.48 -7.23
N ALA A 180 -26.87 5.47 -6.33
CA ALA A 180 -28.04 6.36 -6.41
C ALA A 180 -27.64 7.83 -6.36
N ALA A 181 -26.74 8.21 -5.45
CA ALA A 181 -26.21 9.57 -5.32
C ALA A 181 -25.42 10.03 -6.57
N LEU A 182 -24.62 9.13 -7.18
CA LEU A 182 -23.96 9.42 -8.48
C LEU A 182 -24.98 9.70 -9.59
N ARG A 183 -26.05 8.90 -9.66
CA ARG A 183 -27.10 9.04 -10.69
C ARG A 183 -27.96 10.27 -10.51
N SER A 184 -28.25 10.66 -9.27
CA SER A 184 -29.01 11.90 -8.96
C SER A 184 -28.16 13.16 -9.11
N GLY A 185 -26.81 13.03 -9.15
CA GLY A 185 -25.86 14.14 -9.14
C GLY A 185 -25.62 14.73 -7.73
N GLU A 186 -26.03 14.02 -6.68
CA GLU A 186 -25.69 14.36 -5.29
C GLU A 186 -24.24 14.05 -4.98
N ALA A 187 -23.68 12.99 -5.59
CA ALA A 187 -22.26 12.68 -5.53
C ALA A 187 -21.60 12.80 -6.91
N ASP A 188 -20.34 13.20 -6.92
CA ASP A 188 -19.51 13.31 -8.12
C ASP A 188 -18.56 12.15 -8.31
N ILE A 189 -18.02 11.59 -7.22
CA ILE A 189 -17.11 10.46 -7.21
C ILE A 189 -17.49 9.54 -6.05
N ALA A 190 -17.55 8.24 -6.32
CA ALA A 190 -17.75 7.24 -5.28
C ALA A 190 -17.08 5.90 -5.67
N PRO A 191 -16.60 5.11 -4.70
CA PRO A 191 -16.16 3.75 -4.95
C PRO A 191 -17.36 2.89 -5.36
N VAL A 192 -17.18 2.11 -6.43
CA VAL A 192 -18.23 1.24 -7.00
C VAL A 192 -17.62 -0.12 -7.35
N SER A 193 -18.48 -1.12 -7.56
CA SER A 193 -18.10 -2.39 -8.18
C SER A 193 -18.43 -2.40 -9.68
N LEU A 194 -17.86 -3.33 -10.44
CA LEU A 194 -18.26 -3.51 -11.84
C LEU A 194 -19.70 -3.98 -11.99
N ALA A 195 -20.27 -4.63 -11.00
CA ALA A 195 -21.68 -5.05 -11.02
C ALA A 195 -22.64 -3.86 -11.14
N THR A 196 -22.21 -2.67 -10.72
CA THR A 196 -23.02 -1.44 -10.77
C THR A 196 -22.63 -0.49 -11.91
N LYS A 197 -21.62 -0.86 -12.74
CA LYS A 197 -21.13 -0.04 -13.85
C LYS A 197 -22.25 0.46 -14.77
N GLU A 198 -23.11 -0.44 -15.25
CA GLU A 198 -24.23 -0.08 -16.15
C GLU A 198 -25.18 0.91 -15.48
N GLN A 199 -25.39 0.81 -14.17
CA GLN A 199 -26.25 1.73 -13.43
C GLN A 199 -25.63 3.13 -13.36
N VAL A 200 -24.31 3.24 -13.15
CA VAL A 200 -23.56 4.51 -13.18
C VAL A 200 -23.65 5.14 -14.56
N GLU A 201 -23.41 4.35 -15.64
CA GLU A 201 -23.44 4.81 -17.02
C GLU A 201 -24.85 5.24 -17.46
N ALA A 202 -25.91 4.53 -17.02
CA ALA A 202 -27.30 4.92 -17.26
C ALA A 202 -27.67 6.28 -16.63
N GLY A 203 -26.94 6.71 -15.58
CA GLY A 203 -27.05 8.05 -15.01
C GLY A 203 -26.21 9.12 -15.71
N GLY A 204 -25.58 8.80 -16.83
CA GLY A 204 -24.68 9.70 -17.57
C GLY A 204 -23.28 9.81 -16.97
N GLY A 205 -22.97 8.98 -16.00
CA GLY A 205 -21.64 8.84 -15.41
C GLY A 205 -20.72 7.90 -16.20
N ARG A 206 -19.57 7.60 -15.64
CA ARG A 206 -18.60 6.61 -16.16
C ARG A 206 -17.83 5.95 -15.00
N VAL A 207 -17.12 4.87 -15.29
CA VAL A 207 -16.17 4.27 -14.34
C VAL A 207 -14.74 4.64 -14.74
N VAL A 208 -13.95 5.09 -13.78
CA VAL A 208 -12.53 5.39 -13.89
C VAL A 208 -11.78 4.45 -12.95
N PHE A 209 -10.62 3.93 -13.35
CA PHE A 209 -9.83 3.00 -12.54
C PHE A 209 -8.61 3.67 -11.92
N GLY A 210 -8.49 3.61 -10.59
CA GLY A 210 -7.23 3.82 -9.88
C GLY A 210 -6.32 2.61 -10.12
N GLN A 211 -5.22 2.83 -10.82
CA GLN A 211 -4.34 1.76 -11.27
C GLN A 211 -3.46 1.21 -10.12
N GLU A 212 -3.34 -0.13 -10.04
CA GLU A 212 -2.39 -0.82 -9.16
C GLU A 212 -2.53 -0.46 -7.65
N GLY A 213 -3.74 -0.13 -7.20
CA GLY A 213 -3.93 0.38 -5.84
C GLY A 213 -3.65 -0.66 -4.74
N VAL A 214 -4.02 -1.93 -4.98
CA VAL A 214 -3.95 -3.00 -3.99
C VAL A 214 -3.56 -4.31 -4.67
N TYR A 215 -2.69 -5.10 -4.05
CA TYR A 215 -2.34 -6.43 -4.53
C TYR A 215 -2.71 -7.52 -3.51
N PHE A 216 -2.87 -8.75 -4.01
CA PHE A 216 -3.03 -9.94 -3.17
C PHE A 216 -1.69 -10.29 -2.53
N TRP A 217 -1.67 -10.32 -1.21
CA TRP A 217 -0.48 -10.71 -0.46
C TRP A 217 -0.75 -11.99 0.34
N VAL A 218 -0.70 -13.12 -0.37
CA VAL A 218 -1.07 -14.41 0.21
C VAL A 218 0.14 -15.12 0.79
N LYS A 219 0.22 -15.17 2.11
CA LYS A 219 1.36 -15.65 2.87
C LYS A 219 1.21 -17.11 3.29
N LEU A 220 2.26 -17.87 3.08
CA LEU A 220 2.45 -19.20 3.65
C LEU A 220 3.11 -19.09 5.01
N LEU A 221 2.40 -19.36 6.11
CA LEU A 221 2.86 -19.07 7.46
C LEU A 221 3.66 -20.23 8.06
N GLY A 222 4.86 -19.94 8.57
CA GLY A 222 5.71 -20.88 9.30
C GLY A 222 6.19 -22.09 8.52
N CYS A 223 6.22 -22.04 7.20
CA CYS A 223 6.61 -23.15 6.33
C CYS A 223 8.02 -23.69 6.58
N TRP A 224 8.93 -22.87 7.03
CA TRP A 224 10.32 -23.20 7.39
C TRP A 224 10.49 -23.60 8.86
N LYS A 225 9.45 -23.55 9.65
CA LYS A 225 9.41 -24.12 10.99
C LYS A 225 9.03 -25.58 10.87
N THR A 226 9.67 -26.46 11.53
CA THR A 226 9.58 -27.92 11.55
C THR A 226 8.38 -28.61 10.88
N GLN A 227 8.70 -29.47 9.89
CA GLN A 227 7.81 -30.52 9.33
C GLN A 227 6.52 -30.09 8.64
N GLN A 228 6.42 -28.83 8.18
CA GLN A 228 5.27 -28.39 7.39
C GLN A 228 5.42 -28.81 5.92
N PRO A 229 4.35 -29.30 5.25
CA PRO A 229 4.42 -29.65 3.83
C PRO A 229 4.95 -28.52 2.94
N CYS A 230 4.58 -27.28 3.23
CA CYS A 230 5.02 -26.10 2.49
C CYS A 230 6.50 -25.73 2.69
N GLN A 231 7.26 -26.45 3.52
CA GLN A 231 8.73 -26.34 3.55
C GLN A 231 9.35 -26.77 2.22
N ASP A 232 8.73 -27.73 1.55
CA ASP A 232 9.15 -28.19 0.22
C ASP A 232 8.71 -27.17 -0.85
N LYS A 233 9.66 -26.65 -1.62
CA LYS A 233 9.41 -25.73 -2.74
C LYS A 233 8.39 -26.28 -3.74
N ARG A 234 8.42 -27.58 -4.00
CA ARG A 234 7.50 -28.25 -4.94
C ARG A 234 6.05 -28.13 -4.47
N VAL A 235 5.81 -28.21 -3.16
CA VAL A 235 4.48 -27.97 -2.58
C VAL A 235 4.04 -26.52 -2.81
N ARG A 236 4.89 -25.54 -2.53
CA ARG A 236 4.58 -24.12 -2.75
C ARG A 236 4.28 -23.81 -4.22
N GLN A 237 5.09 -24.38 -5.12
CA GLN A 237 4.86 -24.27 -6.57
C GLN A 237 3.57 -24.97 -7.00
N ALA A 238 3.27 -26.17 -6.46
CA ALA A 238 2.03 -26.87 -6.76
C ALA A 238 0.79 -26.05 -6.37
N LEU A 239 0.80 -25.41 -5.19
CA LEU A 239 -0.27 -24.53 -4.75
C LEU A 239 -0.46 -23.33 -5.70
N ASN A 240 0.65 -22.75 -6.20
CA ASN A 240 0.59 -21.65 -7.16
C ASN A 240 0.05 -22.06 -8.54
N TYR A 241 0.53 -23.20 -9.08
CA TYR A 241 0.09 -23.69 -10.40
C TYR A 241 -1.36 -24.20 -10.41
N ALA A 242 -1.91 -24.58 -9.26
CA ALA A 242 -3.25 -25.13 -9.18
C ALA A 242 -4.37 -24.08 -9.12
N ILE A 243 -4.07 -22.79 -9.02
CA ILE A 243 -5.08 -21.72 -8.98
C ILE A 243 -5.31 -21.18 -10.39
N ASP A 244 -6.56 -21.23 -10.87
CA ASP A 244 -7.00 -20.59 -12.12
C ASP A 244 -7.26 -19.09 -11.91
N LYS A 245 -6.18 -18.33 -11.91
CA LYS A 245 -6.19 -16.88 -11.68
C LYS A 245 -6.92 -16.11 -12.79
N GLU A 246 -6.87 -16.62 -14.02
CA GLU A 246 -7.57 -16.04 -15.16
C GLU A 246 -9.09 -16.17 -15.00
N THR A 247 -9.57 -17.35 -14.59
CA THR A 247 -10.99 -17.55 -14.27
C THR A 247 -11.41 -16.70 -13.06
N MET A 248 -10.56 -16.56 -12.04
CA MET A 248 -10.79 -15.66 -10.90
C MET A 248 -10.95 -14.22 -11.39
N ARG A 249 -10.03 -13.72 -12.22
CA ARG A 249 -10.11 -12.39 -12.83
C ARG A 249 -11.43 -12.20 -13.59
N ASP A 250 -11.75 -13.12 -14.49
CA ASP A 250 -12.85 -12.91 -15.45
C ASP A 250 -14.23 -13.10 -14.81
N ARG A 251 -14.37 -14.06 -13.89
CA ARG A 251 -15.67 -14.41 -13.29
C ARG A 251 -15.96 -13.74 -11.97
N LEU A 252 -14.93 -13.52 -11.14
CA LEU A 252 -15.14 -12.89 -9.85
C LEU A 252 -14.95 -11.37 -9.93
N TYR A 253 -13.88 -10.92 -10.61
CA TYR A 253 -13.53 -9.50 -10.69
C TYR A 253 -14.06 -8.81 -11.97
N GLY A 254 -14.65 -9.54 -12.92
CA GLY A 254 -15.30 -8.98 -14.10
C GLY A 254 -14.32 -8.60 -15.22
N GLY A 255 -13.07 -9.02 -15.16
CA GLY A 255 -12.11 -8.90 -16.25
C GLY A 255 -10.86 -8.06 -15.95
N PRO A 256 -10.01 -7.86 -16.99
CA PRO A 256 -8.68 -7.28 -16.83
C PRO A 256 -8.69 -5.79 -16.49
N ASP A 257 -9.79 -5.07 -16.66
CA ASP A 257 -9.85 -3.66 -16.22
C ASP A 257 -9.78 -3.54 -14.69
N VAL A 258 -10.29 -4.53 -13.96
CA VAL A 258 -10.31 -4.55 -12.49
C VAL A 258 -9.15 -5.33 -11.92
N MET A 259 -8.92 -6.57 -12.39
CA MET A 259 -7.88 -7.43 -11.85
C MET A 259 -6.84 -7.75 -12.91
N GLN A 260 -5.58 -7.62 -12.56
CA GLN A 260 -4.45 -8.00 -13.40
C GLN A 260 -3.69 -9.18 -12.77
N VAL A 261 -3.51 -10.24 -13.54
CA VAL A 261 -2.68 -11.39 -13.15
C VAL A 261 -1.23 -11.05 -13.49
N LYS A 262 -0.66 -10.10 -12.75
CA LYS A 262 0.69 -9.58 -12.96
C LYS A 262 1.38 -9.28 -11.63
N GLY A 263 2.70 -9.37 -11.63
CA GLY A 263 3.55 -9.02 -10.52
C GLY A 263 3.72 -10.13 -9.48
N TRP A 264 4.68 -9.95 -8.57
CA TRP A 264 4.97 -10.86 -7.48
C TRP A 264 5.44 -10.11 -6.23
N GLY A 265 4.96 -10.51 -5.06
CA GLY A 265 5.42 -9.96 -3.78
C GLY A 265 5.18 -8.45 -3.64
N GLY A 266 4.18 -7.93 -4.33
CA GLY A 266 3.84 -6.51 -4.36
C GLY A 266 4.57 -5.70 -5.43
N ALA A 267 5.45 -6.31 -6.24
CA ALA A 267 6.00 -5.67 -7.42
C ALA A 267 4.94 -5.67 -8.54
N THR A 268 4.37 -4.52 -8.82
CA THR A 268 3.47 -4.25 -9.94
C THR A 268 4.19 -3.40 -11.00
N PRO A 269 3.63 -3.20 -12.20
CA PRO A 269 4.30 -2.45 -13.26
C PRO A 269 4.86 -1.08 -12.87
N SER A 270 4.23 -0.39 -11.91
CA SER A 270 4.70 0.92 -11.40
C SER A 270 5.70 0.82 -10.23
N THR A 271 6.01 -0.39 -9.77
CA THR A 271 6.95 -0.63 -8.67
C THR A 271 8.38 -0.72 -9.19
N LEU A 272 9.33 -0.10 -8.50
CA LEU A 272 10.75 -0.20 -8.82
C LEU A 272 11.22 -1.66 -8.73
N GLY A 273 11.87 -2.14 -9.78
CA GLY A 273 12.36 -3.52 -9.89
C GLY A 273 11.33 -4.50 -10.47
N TYR A 274 10.16 -4.06 -10.91
CA TYR A 274 9.25 -4.91 -11.66
C TYR A 274 9.82 -5.32 -13.03
N SER A 275 9.55 -6.57 -13.41
CA SER A 275 9.72 -7.05 -14.79
C SER A 275 8.61 -8.07 -15.10
N PRO A 276 8.26 -8.32 -16.38
CA PRO A 276 7.26 -9.33 -16.75
C PRO A 276 7.60 -10.77 -16.31
N GLU A 277 8.86 -11.04 -15.98
CA GLU A 277 9.30 -12.32 -15.43
C GLU A 277 8.72 -12.57 -14.03
N LEU A 278 8.24 -11.52 -13.37
CA LEU A 278 7.60 -11.58 -12.06
C LEU A 278 6.11 -11.94 -12.11
N ASP A 279 5.54 -12.10 -13.29
CA ASP A 279 4.12 -12.47 -13.37
C ASP A 279 3.85 -13.82 -12.69
N PRO A 280 2.68 -14.01 -12.07
CA PRO A 280 2.33 -15.20 -11.33
C PRO A 280 2.46 -16.49 -12.18
N PHE A 281 2.71 -17.61 -11.52
CA PHE A 281 2.71 -18.90 -12.21
C PHE A 281 1.38 -19.13 -12.94
N PRO A 282 1.40 -19.55 -14.22
CA PRO A 282 0.18 -19.84 -14.95
C PRO A 282 -0.57 -21.03 -14.35
N PHE A 283 -1.86 -21.12 -14.60
CA PHE A 283 -2.63 -22.32 -14.24
C PHE A 283 -2.14 -23.54 -15.05
N ASP A 284 -1.69 -24.58 -14.34
CA ASP A 284 -1.24 -25.84 -14.91
C ASP A 284 -1.49 -26.97 -13.89
N SER A 285 -2.67 -27.55 -13.98
CA SER A 285 -3.12 -28.57 -13.04
C SER A 285 -2.32 -29.87 -13.12
N ASP A 286 -1.80 -30.24 -14.31
CA ASP A 286 -0.99 -31.43 -14.47
C ASP A 286 0.37 -31.29 -13.79
N LYS A 287 1.01 -30.15 -14.01
CA LYS A 287 2.26 -29.78 -13.34
C LYS A 287 2.08 -29.65 -11.83
N ALA A 288 0.98 -29.06 -11.39
CA ALA A 288 0.66 -28.93 -9.97
C ALA A 288 0.52 -30.32 -9.30
N ARG A 289 -0.22 -31.24 -9.92
CA ARG A 289 -0.36 -32.63 -9.43
C ARG A 289 0.97 -33.38 -9.40
N GLN A 290 1.78 -33.21 -10.45
CA GLN A 290 3.11 -33.82 -10.51
C GLN A 290 4.02 -33.34 -9.40
N LEU A 291 4.13 -32.00 -9.21
CA LEU A 291 4.95 -31.38 -8.15
C LEU A 291 4.52 -31.86 -6.76
N LEU A 292 3.22 -31.92 -6.50
CA LEU A 292 2.69 -32.37 -5.22
C LEU A 292 2.97 -33.87 -4.98
N ALA A 293 2.86 -34.71 -6.02
CA ALA A 293 3.19 -36.11 -5.94
C ALA A 293 4.68 -36.35 -5.70
N ASP A 294 5.56 -35.59 -6.39
CA ASP A 294 7.01 -35.66 -6.23
C ASP A 294 7.47 -35.20 -4.84
N ALA A 295 6.67 -34.31 -4.20
CA ALA A 295 6.87 -33.88 -2.82
C ALA A 295 6.37 -34.93 -1.78
N GLY A 296 5.76 -36.02 -2.22
CA GLY A 296 5.30 -37.11 -1.35
C GLY A 296 3.83 -37.09 -1.01
N TYR A 297 3.02 -36.23 -1.65
CA TYR A 297 1.59 -36.07 -1.37
C TYR A 297 0.70 -36.38 -2.60
N PRO A 298 0.78 -37.53 -3.23
CA PRO A 298 0.01 -37.87 -4.45
C PRO A 298 -1.51 -37.77 -4.17
N GLY A 299 -2.20 -36.89 -4.91
CA GLY A 299 -3.64 -36.66 -4.71
C GLY A 299 -4.00 -36.18 -3.31
N GLY A 300 -3.14 -35.40 -2.67
CA GLY A 300 -3.33 -34.84 -1.34
C GLY A 300 -3.15 -35.80 -0.16
N LYS A 301 -2.82 -37.08 -0.43
CA LYS A 301 -2.69 -38.09 0.63
C LYS A 301 -1.56 -37.74 1.59
N GLY A 302 -1.88 -37.68 2.90
CA GLY A 302 -0.91 -37.41 3.95
C GLY A 302 -0.56 -35.91 4.11
N PHE A 303 -1.14 -35.01 3.30
CA PHE A 303 -0.89 -33.60 3.37
C PHE A 303 -1.43 -32.96 4.67
N GLY A 304 -2.56 -33.46 5.15
CA GLY A 304 -3.29 -32.88 6.26
C GLY A 304 -4.27 -31.80 5.81
N LYS A 305 -4.85 -31.12 6.77
CA LYS A 305 -5.81 -30.04 6.52
C LYS A 305 -5.09 -28.73 6.31
N LEU A 306 -5.40 -28.06 5.20
CA LEU A 306 -4.93 -26.71 4.90
C LEU A 306 -5.98 -25.67 5.32
N VAL A 307 -5.58 -24.66 6.07
CA VAL A 307 -6.47 -23.59 6.53
C VAL A 307 -6.07 -22.29 5.88
N ILE A 308 -7.03 -21.60 5.26
CA ILE A 308 -6.90 -20.24 4.76
C ILE A 308 -7.61 -19.31 5.74
N ASN A 309 -6.87 -18.37 6.30
CA ASN A 309 -7.44 -17.29 7.11
C ASN A 309 -7.55 -16.03 6.27
N THR A 310 -8.68 -15.36 6.31
CA THR A 310 -8.96 -14.13 5.54
C THR A 310 -9.97 -13.26 6.30
N TRP A 311 -10.24 -12.06 5.79
CA TRP A 311 -11.24 -11.13 6.32
C TRP A 311 -11.95 -10.36 5.21
N VAL A 312 -13.01 -9.63 5.53
CA VAL A 312 -13.65 -8.70 4.59
C VAL A 312 -12.83 -7.42 4.56
N SER A 313 -12.17 -7.15 3.43
CA SER A 313 -11.36 -5.96 3.23
C SER A 313 -12.14 -4.89 2.46
N ALA A 314 -12.05 -3.63 2.93
CA ALA A 314 -12.60 -2.50 2.21
C ALA A 314 -11.75 -2.13 0.97
N SER A 315 -10.44 -2.36 1.03
CA SER A 315 -9.49 -2.07 -0.06
C SER A 315 -9.44 -3.15 -1.13
N LEU A 316 -9.75 -4.41 -0.79
CA LEU A 316 -9.80 -5.53 -1.72
C LEU A 316 -11.16 -6.23 -1.64
N PRO A 317 -12.19 -5.74 -2.35
CA PRO A 317 -13.50 -6.37 -2.38
C PRO A 317 -13.42 -7.83 -2.87
N LEU A 318 -14.31 -8.69 -2.38
CA LEU A 318 -14.39 -10.11 -2.73
C LEU A 318 -13.14 -10.94 -2.34
N MET A 319 -12.38 -10.45 -1.35
CA MET A 319 -11.19 -11.18 -0.88
C MET A 319 -11.54 -12.56 -0.28
N PRO A 320 -12.59 -12.73 0.56
CA PRO A 320 -13.01 -14.04 1.03
C PRO A 320 -13.48 -14.98 -0.10
N GLU A 321 -14.19 -14.44 -1.10
CA GLU A 321 -14.66 -15.19 -2.27
C GLU A 321 -13.48 -15.65 -3.13
N SER A 322 -12.45 -14.83 -3.30
CA SER A 322 -11.23 -15.22 -4.01
C SER A 322 -10.47 -16.34 -3.27
N ALA A 323 -10.41 -16.29 -1.94
CA ALA A 323 -9.85 -17.36 -1.13
C ALA A 323 -10.64 -18.67 -1.26
N GLN A 324 -11.99 -18.57 -1.34
CA GLN A 324 -12.84 -19.73 -1.56
C GLN A 324 -12.63 -20.36 -2.93
N LEU A 325 -12.49 -19.55 -4.01
CA LEU A 325 -12.16 -20.07 -5.35
C LEU A 325 -10.82 -20.82 -5.36
N ALA A 326 -9.79 -20.25 -4.74
CA ALA A 326 -8.49 -20.92 -4.62
C ALA A 326 -8.59 -22.24 -3.82
N ALA A 327 -9.37 -22.26 -2.75
CA ALA A 327 -9.63 -23.48 -1.97
C ALA A 327 -10.34 -24.55 -2.80
N ASP A 328 -11.31 -24.16 -3.63
CA ASP A 328 -12.02 -25.09 -4.52
C ASP A 328 -11.10 -25.64 -5.62
N ASP A 329 -10.22 -24.80 -6.16
CA ASP A 329 -9.18 -25.24 -7.10
C ASP A 329 -8.25 -26.26 -6.44
N TRP A 330 -7.74 -26.02 -5.25
CA TRP A 330 -6.87 -26.96 -4.54
C TRP A 330 -7.58 -28.27 -4.17
N ARG A 331 -8.86 -28.24 -3.81
CA ARG A 331 -9.66 -29.46 -3.59
C ARG A 331 -9.82 -30.25 -4.88
N ARG A 332 -10.17 -29.58 -5.97
CA ARG A 332 -10.42 -30.19 -7.26
C ARG A 332 -9.15 -30.71 -7.93
N GLU A 333 -8.09 -29.90 -7.96
CA GLU A 333 -6.89 -30.19 -8.73
C GLU A 333 -5.87 -31.04 -7.94
N LEU A 334 -5.76 -30.82 -6.64
CA LEU A 334 -4.73 -31.44 -5.80
C LEU A 334 -5.29 -32.48 -4.83
N GLY A 335 -6.61 -32.55 -4.64
CA GLY A 335 -7.26 -33.43 -3.67
C GLY A 335 -7.00 -33.01 -2.22
N LEU A 336 -6.70 -31.76 -1.94
CA LEU A 336 -6.41 -31.28 -0.60
C LEU A 336 -7.69 -31.07 0.21
N ASP A 337 -7.62 -31.33 1.52
CA ASP A 337 -8.65 -30.89 2.48
C ASP A 337 -8.36 -29.43 2.87
N VAL A 338 -9.19 -28.50 2.40
CA VAL A 338 -8.99 -27.06 2.61
C VAL A 338 -10.17 -26.46 3.34
N GLU A 339 -9.91 -25.63 4.34
CA GLU A 339 -10.92 -24.83 5.05
C GLU A 339 -10.62 -23.33 4.87
N VAL A 340 -11.65 -22.53 4.60
CA VAL A 340 -11.55 -21.06 4.59
C VAL A 340 -12.22 -20.51 5.85
N LYS A 341 -11.47 -19.72 6.60
CA LYS A 341 -11.95 -19.03 7.82
C LYS A 341 -11.94 -17.51 7.59
N VAL A 342 -13.12 -16.91 7.68
CA VAL A 342 -13.27 -15.46 7.66
C VAL A 342 -13.28 -14.97 9.10
N GLY A 343 -12.31 -14.15 9.47
CA GLY A 343 -12.13 -13.65 10.84
C GLY A 343 -12.07 -12.12 10.92
N ASP A 344 -11.75 -11.64 12.11
CA ASP A 344 -11.48 -10.23 12.37
C ASP A 344 -10.08 -9.86 11.85
N GLU A 345 -9.98 -8.75 11.11
CA GLU A 345 -8.75 -8.30 10.49
C GLU A 345 -7.64 -7.99 11.51
N ALA A 346 -7.98 -7.25 12.58
CA ALA A 346 -7.01 -6.82 13.58
C ALA A 346 -6.45 -8.03 14.34
N ALA A 347 -7.34 -8.95 14.75
CA ALA A 347 -6.96 -10.18 15.44
C ALA A 347 -6.06 -11.08 14.56
N LEU A 348 -6.37 -11.23 13.28
CA LEU A 348 -5.55 -12.02 12.35
C LEU A 348 -4.20 -11.37 12.05
N LYS A 349 -4.13 -10.03 11.93
CA LYS A 349 -2.88 -9.29 11.77
C LYS A 349 -1.98 -9.40 13.00
N GLU A 350 -2.54 -9.36 14.18
CA GLU A 350 -1.81 -9.59 15.43
C GLU A 350 -1.30 -11.03 15.53
N ALA A 351 -2.18 -12.00 15.32
CA ALA A 351 -1.86 -13.43 15.42
C ALA A 351 -0.73 -13.82 14.45
N TYR A 352 -0.78 -13.39 13.19
CA TYR A 352 0.25 -13.74 12.22
C TYR A 352 1.64 -13.21 12.57
N THR A 353 1.70 -12.11 13.29
CA THR A 353 2.97 -11.47 13.70
C THR A 353 3.56 -12.12 14.97
N LEU A 354 2.69 -12.50 15.92
CA LEU A 354 3.10 -12.82 17.29
C LEU A 354 3.01 -14.31 17.66
N THR A 355 2.17 -15.11 16.98
CA THR A 355 1.87 -16.47 17.43
C THR A 355 2.37 -17.55 16.47
N GLU A 356 2.62 -18.75 17.03
CA GLU A 356 2.97 -19.94 16.28
C GLU A 356 1.74 -20.79 15.89
N ASP A 357 0.55 -20.40 16.36
CA ASP A 357 -0.70 -21.15 16.16
C ASP A 357 -1.14 -21.20 14.69
N LEU A 358 -0.62 -20.27 13.88
CA LEU A 358 -0.91 -20.19 12.44
C LEU A 358 0.12 -20.93 11.57
N TYR A 359 1.11 -21.61 12.14
CA TYR A 359 2.11 -22.31 11.35
C TYR A 359 1.48 -23.43 10.48
N GLY A 360 1.90 -23.48 9.21
CA GLY A 360 1.34 -24.39 8.21
C GLY A 360 0.02 -23.93 7.62
N GLN A 361 -0.47 -22.74 8.00
CA GLN A 361 -1.69 -22.15 7.46
C GLN A 361 -1.35 -21.06 6.42
N ILE A 362 -2.39 -20.59 5.75
CA ILE A 362 -2.30 -19.51 4.77
C ILE A 362 -3.00 -18.28 5.33
N LEU A 363 -2.39 -17.11 5.17
CA LEU A 363 -3.03 -15.82 5.38
C LEU A 363 -3.32 -15.21 4.01
N TRP A 364 -4.59 -15.20 3.62
CA TRP A 364 -5.07 -14.60 2.38
C TRP A 364 -5.47 -13.16 2.69
N ARG A 365 -4.63 -12.24 2.26
CA ARG A 365 -4.76 -10.82 2.59
C ARG A 365 -4.40 -9.93 1.41
N ASP A 366 -4.70 -8.67 1.57
CA ASP A 366 -4.29 -7.56 0.72
C ASP A 366 -3.08 -6.81 1.29
N ASN A 367 -2.47 -6.01 0.43
CA ASN A 367 -1.55 -4.95 0.83
C ASN A 367 -1.53 -3.84 -0.22
N GLU A 368 -1.11 -2.65 0.20
CA GLU A 368 -0.94 -1.50 -0.66
C GLU A 368 0.30 -1.64 -1.52
N THR A 369 0.20 -1.25 -2.78
CA THR A 369 1.35 -1.22 -3.69
C THR A 369 2.25 -0.03 -3.35
N ARG A 370 3.57 -0.21 -3.48
CA ARG A 370 4.57 0.83 -3.18
C ARG A 370 5.50 1.02 -4.35
N ILE A 371 5.97 2.26 -4.55
CA ILE A 371 7.01 2.56 -5.57
C ILE A 371 8.31 1.83 -5.23
N ASP A 372 8.73 1.87 -3.98
CA ASP A 372 9.91 1.18 -3.47
C ASP A 372 9.53 0.35 -2.24
N ALA A 373 9.63 -0.97 -2.36
CA ALA A 373 9.21 -1.89 -1.31
C ALA A 373 10.40 -2.50 -0.53
N ALA A 374 11.63 -1.98 -0.66
CA ALA A 374 12.82 -2.57 -0.06
C ALA A 374 12.66 -2.87 1.44
N ARG A 375 12.14 -1.91 2.20
CA ARG A 375 11.93 -2.05 3.64
C ARG A 375 10.81 -3.03 3.98
N LEU A 376 9.74 -3.02 3.18
CA LEU A 376 8.66 -3.99 3.30
C LEU A 376 9.15 -5.42 3.02
N LEU A 377 10.00 -5.60 1.99
CA LEU A 377 10.60 -6.90 1.68
C LEU A 377 11.43 -7.41 2.86
N ARG A 378 12.31 -6.56 3.41
CA ARG A 378 13.09 -6.95 4.58
C ARG A 378 12.19 -7.32 5.76
N SER A 379 11.27 -6.45 6.16
CA SER A 379 10.41 -6.68 7.32
C SER A 379 9.50 -7.91 7.17
N SER A 380 9.18 -8.28 5.93
CA SER A 380 8.24 -9.37 5.67
C SER A 380 8.89 -10.73 5.47
N TYR A 381 10.18 -10.77 5.09
CA TYR A 381 10.82 -12.04 4.70
C TYR A 381 12.12 -12.34 5.44
N THR A 382 12.82 -11.34 5.99
CA THR A 382 14.14 -11.53 6.59
C THR A 382 14.30 -10.88 7.96
N ASP A 383 13.29 -10.18 8.47
CA ASP A 383 13.31 -9.62 9.81
C ASP A 383 13.19 -10.75 10.86
N PRO A 384 14.19 -10.96 11.73
CA PRO A 384 14.17 -12.05 12.70
C PRO A 384 13.06 -11.94 13.76
N ASP A 385 12.50 -10.75 13.94
CA ASP A 385 11.41 -10.49 14.89
C ASP A 385 10.05 -10.91 14.33
N VAL A 386 9.93 -11.16 13.01
CA VAL A 386 8.72 -11.65 12.38
C VAL A 386 8.72 -13.17 12.33
N LYS A 387 7.97 -13.80 13.22
CA LYS A 387 8.03 -15.25 13.46
C LYS A 387 7.48 -16.12 12.33
N THR A 388 6.54 -15.62 11.55
CA THR A 388 5.74 -16.45 10.63
C THR A 388 6.22 -16.42 9.18
N THR A 389 6.91 -15.38 8.74
CA THR A 389 7.29 -15.20 7.33
C THR A 389 8.79 -15.17 7.06
N VAL A 390 9.63 -15.28 8.12
CA VAL A 390 11.09 -15.30 7.96
C VAL A 390 11.54 -16.66 7.43
N HIS A 391 12.32 -16.62 6.37
CA HIS A 391 12.88 -17.79 5.71
C HIS A 391 14.35 -17.99 6.10
N ASN A 392 14.76 -19.26 6.19
CA ASN A 392 16.17 -19.60 6.34
C ASN A 392 16.84 -19.67 4.97
N ASP A 393 16.89 -18.54 4.27
CA ASP A 393 17.46 -18.36 2.94
C ASP A 393 18.55 -17.28 2.96
N PRO A 394 19.85 -17.67 3.01
CA PRO A 394 20.95 -16.73 3.05
C PRO A 394 21.01 -15.80 1.84
N GLU A 395 20.65 -16.28 0.64
CA GLU A 395 20.64 -15.46 -0.57
C GLU A 395 19.57 -14.36 -0.49
N LEU A 396 18.36 -14.70 0.00
CA LEU A 396 17.31 -13.71 0.22
C LEU A 396 17.72 -12.68 1.29
N PHE A 397 18.39 -13.11 2.36
CA PHE A 397 18.96 -12.20 3.38
C PHE A 397 19.96 -11.23 2.76
N ASP A 398 20.88 -11.71 1.94
CA ASP A 398 21.87 -10.87 1.27
C ASP A 398 21.21 -9.88 0.32
N LEU A 399 20.25 -10.32 -0.49
CA LEU A 399 19.50 -9.47 -1.42
C LEU A 399 18.71 -8.39 -0.69
N THR A 400 17.93 -8.74 0.34
CA THR A 400 17.14 -7.77 1.10
C THR A 400 18.02 -6.77 1.85
N ASN A 401 19.16 -7.19 2.42
CA ASN A 401 20.11 -6.28 3.03
C ASN A 401 20.74 -5.35 1.98
N LYS A 402 21.07 -5.86 0.79
CA LYS A 402 21.62 -5.05 -0.29
C LYS A 402 20.64 -3.98 -0.78
N THR A 403 19.33 -4.27 -0.84
CA THR A 403 18.31 -3.25 -1.18
C THR A 403 18.33 -2.05 -0.24
N LEU A 404 18.76 -2.23 1.00
CA LEU A 404 18.83 -1.16 2.02
C LEU A 404 20.14 -0.36 1.98
N THR A 405 21.09 -0.70 1.11
CA THR A 405 22.41 -0.06 1.06
C THR A 405 22.75 0.52 -0.29
N VAL A 406 22.00 0.22 -1.34
CA VAL A 406 22.25 0.69 -2.71
C VAL A 406 21.49 1.99 -2.97
N TYR A 407 22.23 3.05 -3.29
CA TYR A 407 21.71 4.40 -3.58
C TYR A 407 21.60 4.70 -5.08
N ASP A 408 22.47 4.11 -5.92
CA ASP A 408 22.37 4.29 -7.36
C ASP A 408 21.04 3.75 -7.89
N PRO A 409 20.22 4.56 -8.55
CA PRO A 409 18.86 4.16 -8.94
C PRO A 409 18.82 2.94 -9.86
N VAL A 410 19.79 2.83 -10.79
CA VAL A 410 19.83 1.72 -11.76
C VAL A 410 20.24 0.42 -11.07
N GLU A 411 21.22 0.48 -10.20
CA GLU A 411 21.67 -0.68 -9.44
C GLU A 411 20.61 -1.09 -8.40
N ARG A 412 19.92 -0.11 -7.79
CA ARG A 412 18.82 -0.35 -6.86
C ARG A 412 17.68 -1.11 -7.54
N GLU A 413 17.27 -0.69 -8.73
CA GLU A 413 16.25 -1.37 -9.52
C GLU A 413 16.62 -2.83 -9.81
N LYS A 414 17.88 -3.09 -10.18
CA LYS A 414 18.37 -4.46 -10.41
C LYS A 414 18.35 -5.32 -9.16
N VAL A 415 18.76 -4.77 -8.02
CA VAL A 415 18.78 -5.52 -6.75
C VAL A 415 17.37 -5.83 -6.30
N LEU A 416 16.44 -4.88 -6.40
CA LEU A 416 15.03 -5.11 -6.12
C LEU A 416 14.43 -6.18 -7.03
N ASN A 417 14.67 -6.11 -8.33
CA ASN A 417 14.24 -7.13 -9.30
C ASN A 417 14.78 -8.51 -8.92
N SER A 418 16.09 -8.62 -8.61
CA SER A 418 16.68 -9.88 -8.18
C SER A 418 16.05 -10.43 -6.89
N THR A 419 15.68 -9.54 -5.96
CA THR A 419 14.99 -9.92 -4.72
C THR A 419 13.60 -10.50 -5.02
N TYR A 420 12.82 -9.83 -5.87
CA TYR A 420 11.51 -10.32 -6.30
C TYR A 420 11.59 -11.63 -7.08
N LEU A 421 12.56 -11.76 -8.00
CA LEU A 421 12.78 -13.01 -8.72
C LEU A 421 13.11 -14.16 -7.76
N ARG A 422 13.92 -13.92 -6.73
CA ARG A 422 14.20 -14.92 -5.69
C ARG A 422 12.93 -15.35 -4.96
N LEU A 423 12.09 -14.40 -4.54
CA LEU A 423 10.82 -14.69 -3.88
C LEU A 423 9.90 -15.53 -4.77
N ARG A 424 9.80 -15.18 -6.05
CA ARG A 424 9.00 -15.89 -7.04
C ARG A 424 9.54 -17.29 -7.30
N ASP A 425 10.82 -17.42 -7.59
CA ASP A 425 11.43 -18.71 -7.95
C ASP A 425 11.32 -19.72 -6.82
N GLU A 426 11.45 -19.28 -5.58
CA GLU A 426 11.24 -20.07 -4.39
C GLU A 426 9.75 -20.28 -4.05
N ALA A 427 8.86 -19.53 -4.71
CA ALA A 427 7.42 -19.54 -4.44
C ALA A 427 7.11 -19.29 -2.94
N TYR A 428 7.76 -18.30 -2.34
CA TYR A 428 7.59 -18.01 -0.91
C TYR A 428 6.20 -17.50 -0.56
N ASP A 429 5.49 -16.94 -1.54
CA ASP A 429 4.09 -16.56 -1.46
C ASP A 429 3.24 -17.31 -2.48
N ILE A 430 1.94 -17.16 -2.39
CA ILE A 430 1.00 -17.47 -3.45
C ILE A 430 0.58 -16.15 -4.06
N ASP A 431 1.05 -15.88 -5.28
CA ASP A 431 0.73 -14.62 -5.92
C ASP A 431 -0.42 -14.76 -6.92
N ILE A 432 -1.35 -13.83 -6.82
CA ILE A 432 -2.59 -13.80 -7.59
C ILE A 432 -2.56 -12.64 -8.58
N GLY A 433 -1.97 -11.51 -8.19
CA GLY A 433 -1.93 -10.29 -8.96
C GLY A 433 -2.40 -9.07 -8.16
N TYR A 434 -2.84 -8.03 -8.86
CA TYR A 434 -3.31 -6.79 -8.24
C TYR A 434 -4.69 -6.36 -8.76
N VAL A 435 -5.34 -5.45 -8.01
CA VAL A 435 -6.65 -4.93 -8.32
C VAL A 435 -6.58 -3.42 -8.54
N ASN A 436 -7.18 -2.98 -9.64
CA ASN A 436 -7.46 -1.58 -9.92
C ASN A 436 -8.75 -1.19 -9.21
N ILE A 437 -8.78 -0.03 -8.58
CA ILE A 437 -9.93 0.41 -7.81
C ILE A 437 -10.94 1.11 -8.74
N PRO A 438 -12.15 0.58 -8.95
CA PRO A 438 -13.16 1.21 -9.78
C PRO A 438 -13.85 2.36 -9.04
N TRP A 439 -13.84 3.52 -9.64
CA TRP A 439 -14.51 4.73 -9.17
C TRP A 439 -15.64 5.10 -10.12
N GLY A 440 -16.87 5.18 -9.63
CA GLY A 440 -17.97 5.81 -10.33
C GLY A 440 -17.75 7.33 -10.34
N VAL A 441 -17.86 7.92 -11.54
CA VAL A 441 -17.67 9.36 -11.76
C VAL A 441 -18.94 9.92 -12.38
N GLY A 442 -19.55 10.88 -11.70
CA GLY A 442 -20.80 11.52 -12.09
C GLY A 442 -20.67 12.43 -13.32
N PRO A 443 -21.81 12.81 -13.92
CA PRO A 443 -21.83 13.54 -15.20
C PRO A 443 -21.28 14.98 -15.11
N ARG A 444 -21.17 15.58 -13.94
CA ARG A 444 -20.62 16.95 -13.77
C ARG A 444 -19.10 17.00 -13.95
N ILE A 445 -18.40 15.89 -13.72
CA ILE A 445 -16.94 15.81 -13.89
C ILE A 445 -16.62 15.56 -15.36
N GLN A 446 -15.84 16.47 -15.96
CA GLN A 446 -15.32 16.33 -17.31
C GLN A 446 -14.10 15.41 -17.33
N THR A 447 -13.07 15.71 -16.51
CA THR A 447 -11.84 14.92 -16.38
C THR A 447 -11.53 14.63 -14.93
N TRP A 448 -10.90 13.49 -14.69
CA TRP A 448 -10.20 13.13 -13.45
C TRP A 448 -9.23 11.99 -13.77
N GLU A 449 -7.99 12.15 -13.36
CA GLU A 449 -6.92 11.20 -13.57
C GLU A 449 -6.29 10.88 -12.19
N PRO A 450 -6.79 9.83 -11.49
CA PRO A 450 -6.22 9.42 -10.21
C PRO A 450 -4.77 8.96 -10.38
N TYR A 451 -3.95 9.19 -9.36
CA TYR A 451 -2.58 8.67 -9.36
C TYR A 451 -2.58 7.13 -9.35
N PRO A 452 -1.63 6.47 -10.04
CA PRO A 452 -1.40 5.05 -9.83
C PRO A 452 -0.96 4.79 -8.39
N LEU A 453 -1.14 3.55 -7.93
CA LEU A 453 -0.84 3.07 -6.58
C LEU A 453 -1.71 3.67 -5.46
N ALA A 454 -2.64 4.58 -5.78
CA ALA A 454 -3.56 5.16 -4.80
C ALA A 454 -4.86 4.34 -4.74
N PHE A 455 -5.21 3.92 -3.54
CA PHE A 455 -6.47 3.21 -3.25
C PHE A 455 -7.60 4.16 -2.78
N TYR A 456 -7.34 5.47 -2.77
CA TYR A 456 -8.26 6.56 -2.41
C TYR A 456 -8.40 7.55 -3.58
N PRO A 457 -9.41 8.46 -3.56
CA PRO A 457 -9.56 9.48 -4.59
C PRO A 457 -8.40 10.47 -4.55
N SER A 458 -7.36 10.20 -5.34
CA SER A 458 -6.13 11.01 -5.41
C SER A 458 -6.17 11.99 -6.58
N ALA A 459 -5.13 12.81 -6.69
CA ALA A 459 -4.94 13.76 -7.80
C ALA A 459 -6.15 14.69 -8.05
N LEU A 460 -6.80 15.17 -6.99
CA LEU A 460 -8.00 16.01 -7.08
C LEU A 460 -7.82 17.29 -7.93
N HIS A 461 -6.58 17.75 -8.11
CA HIS A 461 -6.24 18.88 -8.98
C HIS A 461 -6.43 18.60 -10.49
N THR A 462 -6.54 17.31 -10.89
CA THR A 462 -6.82 16.91 -12.28
C THR A 462 -8.33 16.93 -12.61
N ILE A 463 -9.17 17.13 -11.58
CA ILE A 463 -10.60 17.23 -11.77
C ILE A 463 -10.92 18.54 -12.49
N THR A 464 -11.65 18.43 -13.62
CA THR A 464 -12.30 19.56 -14.26
C THR A 464 -13.80 19.32 -14.31
N LEU A 465 -14.57 20.39 -14.12
CA LEU A 465 -16.02 20.35 -14.19
C LEU A 465 -16.50 20.78 -15.59
N LYS A 466 -17.68 20.28 -15.99
CA LYS A 466 -18.35 20.72 -17.25
C LYS A 466 -18.93 22.10 -17.12
#